data_8ab73b90795517d6c0d1b122b9d9c697
#
_entry.id   8ab73b90795517d6c0d1b122b9d9c697
#
_cell.length_a   1.000
_cell.length_b   1.000
_cell.length_c   1.000
_cell.angle_alpha   90.00
_cell.angle_beta   90.00
_cell.angle_gamma   90.00
#
_symmetry.space_group_name_H-M   'P 1'
#
loop_
_entity.id
_entity.type
_entity.pdbx_description
1 polymer ?
#
loop_
_entity_poly.entity_id
_entity_poly.type
_entity_poly.pdbx_seq_one_letter_code
_entity_poly.pdbx_strand_id
1 'polypeptide(L)'
;MPALQPDGAVGAGPSRPPDLQPIERLLDANLDRAREGLRVLEDWARFGLDRPDLVARSKDLRQRLGLLHRDAYKRARHSATDSAAGFTHPAQSARTSPDQIVAANAARVQEALRVLEEFGRGIDPPLAEEAARCRYRLYDLEVDLLRAHRDGNGRRALLGRCSLYLIVGAGSRDVVAGALEAGVRIVQYRSKAADPLDDRQRLLEAQELRRLCHSHGALFLVNDRVDLALAVEADGVHLGQGDLPLPVARRLLGPDRLIGISTHAPEQLHHAVAEGCDYVGVGPVNATPTKPGREPVGLAYVAAAAAACPVPFFAIGGIDLANLGAVVAAGARRVAVVRAITAAPDPQAASAALLEALARVDG
;
A
#
# COMPACT_ATOMS: atom_id res chain seq x y z
N MET A 1 -85.23 0.58 22.06
CA MET A 1 -83.82 0.27 22.08
C MET A 1 -83.35 0.16 20.64
N PRO A 2 -82.53 1.08 20.13
CA PRO A 2 -82.06 1.03 18.74
C PRO A 2 -80.83 0.15 18.61
N ALA A 3 -80.75 -0.57 17.49
CA ALA A 3 -79.69 -1.47 17.11
C ALA A 3 -78.37 -0.68 16.74
N LEU A 4 -77.29 -1.16 17.27
CA LEU A 4 -75.92 -0.71 16.92
C LEU A 4 -75.54 -1.17 15.51
N GLN A 5 -75.22 -0.23 14.62
CA GLN A 5 -74.54 -0.47 13.36
C GLN A 5 -73.09 -0.75 13.61
N PRO A 6 -72.38 -1.64 12.87
CA PRO A 6 -70.93 -1.76 12.94
C PRO A 6 -70.29 -0.72 12.02
N ASP A 7 -69.54 0.20 12.66
CA ASP A 7 -68.72 1.16 11.98
C ASP A 7 -67.43 0.53 11.45
N GLY A 8 -66.97 1.05 10.31
CA GLY A 8 -65.56 1.21 10.01
C GLY A 8 -64.96 0.22 9.04
N ALA A 9 -65.31 0.33 7.76
CA ALA A 9 -64.39 -0.08 6.70
C ALA A 9 -63.13 0.81 6.78
N VAL A 10 -62.03 0.23 7.29
CA VAL A 10 -60.69 0.81 7.17
C VAL A 10 -60.41 0.94 5.68
N GLY A 11 -60.34 2.17 5.19
CA GLY A 11 -60.08 2.49 3.80
C GLY A 11 -58.73 1.89 3.36
N ALA A 12 -58.80 0.95 2.44
CA ALA A 12 -57.65 0.52 1.68
C ALA A 12 -57.10 1.77 0.96
N GLY A 13 -55.88 2.19 1.34
CA GLY A 13 -55.18 3.23 0.61
C GLY A 13 -55.09 2.90 -0.88
N PRO A 14 -54.92 3.87 -1.77
CA PRO A 14 -55.01 3.66 -3.21
C PRO A 14 -54.11 2.48 -3.61
N SER A 15 -54.72 1.46 -4.19
CA SER A 15 -54.07 0.27 -4.73
C SER A 15 -53.05 0.74 -5.78
N ARG A 16 -51.80 0.47 -5.54
CA ARG A 16 -50.69 0.82 -6.41
C ARG A 16 -50.85 0.13 -7.77
N PRO A 17 -50.55 0.81 -8.90
CA PRO A 17 -50.69 0.20 -10.22
C PRO A 17 -49.89 -1.10 -10.29
N PRO A 18 -50.44 -2.20 -10.83
CA PRO A 18 -49.79 -3.52 -10.88
C PRO A 18 -48.49 -3.54 -11.69
N ASP A 19 -48.26 -2.56 -12.55
CA ASP A 19 -47.05 -2.46 -13.41
C ASP A 19 -45.79 -1.99 -12.70
N LEU A 20 -45.85 -1.48 -11.46
CA LEU A 20 -44.69 -1.01 -10.71
C LEU A 20 -43.95 -2.10 -9.92
N GLN A 21 -44.61 -3.20 -9.61
CA GLN A 21 -44.05 -4.28 -8.80
C GLN A 21 -42.78 -4.92 -9.40
N PRO A 22 -42.67 -5.18 -10.71
CA PRO A 22 -41.46 -5.69 -11.33
C PRO A 22 -40.28 -4.69 -11.20
N ILE A 23 -40.53 -3.38 -11.35
CA ILE A 23 -39.48 -2.36 -11.23
C ILE A 23 -39.00 -2.26 -9.78
N GLU A 24 -39.91 -2.27 -8.80
CA GLU A 24 -39.56 -2.25 -7.37
C GLU A 24 -38.70 -3.44 -6.97
N ARG A 25 -39.02 -4.64 -7.47
CA ARG A 25 -38.21 -5.85 -7.28
C ARG A 25 -36.84 -5.71 -7.89
N LEU A 26 -36.73 -5.11 -9.08
CA LEU A 26 -35.46 -4.84 -9.76
C LEU A 26 -34.64 -3.83 -8.97
N LEU A 27 -35.22 -2.75 -8.43
CA LEU A 27 -34.56 -1.78 -7.59
C LEU A 27 -34.06 -2.42 -6.29
N ASP A 28 -34.86 -3.24 -5.61
CA ASP A 28 -34.48 -3.97 -4.41
C ASP A 28 -33.23 -4.83 -4.66
N ALA A 29 -33.26 -5.67 -5.69
CA ALA A 29 -32.16 -6.57 -6.01
C ALA A 29 -30.85 -5.83 -6.35
N ASN A 30 -30.93 -4.68 -7.04
CA ASN A 30 -29.73 -3.93 -7.41
C ASN A 30 -29.20 -3.05 -6.27
N LEU A 31 -30.04 -2.55 -5.36
CA LEU A 31 -29.60 -1.93 -4.10
C LEU A 31 -28.79 -2.93 -3.25
N ASP A 32 -29.26 -4.16 -3.10
CA ASP A 32 -28.53 -5.17 -2.35
C ASP A 32 -27.24 -5.57 -3.06
N ARG A 33 -27.25 -5.83 -4.37
CA ARG A 33 -26.02 -6.15 -5.15
C ARG A 33 -24.94 -5.06 -5.02
N ALA A 34 -25.37 -3.79 -5.10
CA ALA A 34 -24.44 -2.67 -4.94
C ALA A 34 -23.85 -2.62 -3.52
N ARG A 35 -24.66 -2.81 -2.49
CA ARG A 35 -24.22 -2.81 -1.10
C ARG A 35 -23.34 -4.00 -0.74
N GLU A 36 -23.63 -5.19 -1.27
CA GLU A 36 -22.80 -6.39 -1.10
C GLU A 36 -21.43 -6.22 -1.76
N GLY A 37 -21.37 -5.74 -3.01
CA GLY A 37 -20.10 -5.46 -3.69
C GLY A 37 -19.28 -4.40 -2.96
N LEU A 38 -19.89 -3.30 -2.48
CA LEU A 38 -19.22 -2.28 -1.66
C LEU A 38 -18.70 -2.86 -0.33
N ARG A 39 -19.39 -3.85 0.26
CA ARG A 39 -18.91 -4.51 1.47
C ARG A 39 -17.61 -5.28 1.22
N VAL A 40 -17.49 -5.97 0.10
CA VAL A 40 -16.25 -6.66 -0.28
C VAL A 40 -15.10 -5.66 -0.45
N LEU A 41 -15.36 -4.51 -1.10
CA LEU A 41 -14.37 -3.43 -1.26
C LEU A 41 -13.97 -2.81 0.09
N GLU A 42 -14.94 -2.57 1.00
CA GLU A 42 -14.71 -2.06 2.36
C GLU A 42 -13.83 -3.01 3.17
N ASP A 43 -14.11 -4.32 3.14
CA ASP A 43 -13.36 -5.32 3.89
C ASP A 43 -11.94 -5.49 3.31
N TRP A 44 -11.76 -5.41 1.99
CA TRP A 44 -10.43 -5.37 1.39
C TRP A 44 -9.63 -4.13 1.79
N ALA A 45 -10.24 -2.95 1.73
CA ALA A 45 -9.63 -1.71 2.20
C ALA A 45 -9.20 -1.79 3.68
N ARG A 46 -10.01 -2.46 4.52
CA ARG A 46 -9.80 -2.57 5.96
C ARG A 46 -8.76 -3.62 6.33
N PHE A 47 -8.91 -4.84 5.82
CA PHE A 47 -8.14 -6.00 6.28
C PHE A 47 -6.98 -6.36 5.35
N GLY A 48 -7.07 -6.00 4.06
CA GLY A 48 -6.04 -6.28 3.07
C GLY A 48 -5.07 -5.13 2.85
N LEU A 49 -5.57 -3.87 2.91
CA LEU A 49 -4.76 -2.69 2.64
C LEU A 49 -4.45 -1.84 3.88
N ASP A 50 -5.17 -2.03 5.00
CA ASP A 50 -5.10 -1.19 6.20
C ASP A 50 -5.20 0.32 5.87
N ARG A 51 -6.20 0.68 5.03
CA ARG A 51 -6.42 2.05 4.52
C ARG A 51 -7.72 2.64 5.06
N PRO A 52 -7.69 3.31 6.25
CA PRO A 52 -8.88 3.89 6.88
C PRO A 52 -9.62 4.90 5.99
N ASP A 53 -8.92 5.64 5.13
CA ASP A 53 -9.49 6.59 4.18
C ASP A 53 -10.35 5.88 3.11
N LEU A 54 -9.89 4.75 2.56
CA LEU A 54 -10.64 3.95 1.59
C LEU A 54 -11.81 3.21 2.26
N VAL A 55 -11.63 2.77 3.52
CA VAL A 55 -12.72 2.22 4.34
C VAL A 55 -13.83 3.25 4.54
N ALA A 56 -13.48 4.49 4.91
CA ALA A 56 -14.45 5.57 5.13
C ALA A 56 -15.25 5.86 3.85
N ARG A 57 -14.58 5.94 2.69
CA ARG A 57 -15.21 6.18 1.38
C ARG A 57 -16.14 5.04 0.96
N SER A 58 -15.71 3.78 1.11
CA SER A 58 -16.52 2.60 0.81
C SER A 58 -17.77 2.53 1.69
N LYS A 59 -17.60 2.81 2.98
CA LYS A 59 -18.67 2.83 3.98
C LYS A 59 -19.67 3.95 3.72
N ASP A 60 -19.21 5.16 3.34
CA ASP A 60 -20.09 6.29 2.98
C ASP A 60 -21.01 5.92 1.81
N LEU A 61 -20.45 5.37 0.72
CA LEU A 61 -21.23 4.90 -0.42
C LEU A 61 -22.28 3.85 -0.01
N ARG A 62 -21.87 2.85 0.77
CA ARG A 62 -22.77 1.77 1.21
C ARG A 62 -23.88 2.28 2.13
N GLN A 63 -23.60 3.24 3.01
CA GLN A 63 -24.60 3.85 3.89
C GLN A 63 -25.60 4.70 3.10
N ARG A 64 -25.13 5.52 2.15
CA ARG A 64 -26.00 6.32 1.27
C ARG A 64 -27.01 5.46 0.54
N LEU A 65 -26.56 4.36 -0.08
CA LEU A 65 -27.45 3.42 -0.75
C LEU A 65 -28.43 2.74 0.23
N GLY A 66 -27.97 2.49 1.47
CA GLY A 66 -28.82 1.93 2.52
C GLY A 66 -30.01 2.82 2.90
N LEU A 67 -29.82 4.15 2.90
CA LEU A 67 -30.88 5.13 3.19
C LEU A 67 -31.95 5.22 2.10
N LEU A 68 -31.64 4.78 0.89
CA LEU A 68 -32.56 4.77 -0.25
C LEU A 68 -33.43 3.50 -0.32
N HIS A 69 -33.18 2.54 0.54
CA HIS A 69 -33.86 1.25 0.55
C HIS A 69 -35.23 1.36 1.21
N ARG A 70 -36.28 1.58 0.41
CA ARG A 70 -37.68 1.75 0.87
C ARG A 70 -38.31 0.41 1.22
N ASP A 71 -39.24 0.40 2.17
CA ASP A 71 -40.03 -0.80 2.52
C ASP A 71 -40.85 -1.35 1.36
N ALA A 72 -41.26 -0.50 0.42
CA ALA A 72 -41.96 -0.93 -0.78
C ALA A 72 -41.09 -1.87 -1.63
N TYR A 73 -39.79 -1.57 -1.79
CA TYR A 73 -38.87 -2.41 -2.55
C TYR A 73 -38.68 -3.76 -1.87
N LYS A 74 -38.47 -3.77 -0.55
CA LYS A 74 -38.36 -5.02 0.24
C LYS A 74 -39.58 -5.90 0.14
N ARG A 75 -40.81 -5.31 0.16
CA ARG A 75 -42.05 -6.05 0.00
C ARG A 75 -42.25 -6.64 -1.40
N ALA A 76 -41.63 -6.05 -2.41
CA ALA A 76 -41.64 -6.57 -3.78
C ALA A 76 -40.69 -7.77 -3.98
N ARG A 77 -39.80 -8.04 -3.00
CA ARG A 77 -38.87 -9.16 -3.05
C ARG A 77 -39.62 -10.51 -3.06
N HIS A 78 -39.28 -11.36 -4.04
CA HIS A 78 -39.86 -12.70 -4.16
C HIS A 78 -38.81 -13.67 -4.74
N SER A 79 -37.93 -14.20 -3.87
CA SER A 79 -36.84 -15.09 -4.27
C SER A 79 -37.29 -16.47 -4.74
N ALA A 80 -38.47 -16.96 -4.25
CA ALA A 80 -39.01 -18.29 -4.59
C ALA A 80 -39.41 -18.44 -6.08
N THR A 81 -39.63 -17.33 -6.79
CA THR A 81 -40.00 -17.32 -8.22
C THR A 81 -38.90 -16.80 -9.13
N ASP A 82 -37.68 -16.70 -8.63
CA ASP A 82 -36.54 -16.29 -9.46
C ASP A 82 -36.02 -17.48 -10.29
N SER A 83 -36.45 -17.53 -11.56
CA SER A 83 -36.06 -18.59 -12.51
C SER A 83 -34.56 -18.62 -12.85
N ALA A 84 -33.81 -17.57 -12.51
CA ALA A 84 -32.39 -17.44 -12.72
C ALA A 84 -31.56 -17.64 -11.42
N ALA A 85 -32.23 -17.96 -10.29
CA ALA A 85 -31.55 -18.23 -9.04
C ALA A 85 -30.57 -19.40 -9.19
N GLY A 86 -29.31 -19.18 -8.80
CA GLY A 86 -28.25 -20.21 -8.87
C GLY A 86 -27.52 -20.29 -10.21
N PHE A 87 -27.85 -19.49 -11.22
CA PHE A 87 -27.05 -19.41 -12.44
C PHE A 87 -25.68 -18.82 -12.14
N THR A 88 -24.61 -19.60 -12.42
CA THR A 88 -23.22 -19.20 -12.24
C THR A 88 -22.51 -19.18 -13.60
N HIS A 89 -21.55 -18.27 -13.75
CA HIS A 89 -20.68 -18.22 -14.93
C HIS A 89 -19.26 -18.68 -14.54
N PRO A 90 -18.57 -19.53 -15.35
CA PRO A 90 -17.23 -20.03 -15.03
C PRO A 90 -16.21 -18.93 -14.70
N ALA A 91 -16.32 -17.74 -15.31
CA ALA A 91 -15.46 -16.60 -15.01
C ALA A 91 -15.60 -16.07 -13.55
N GLN A 92 -16.66 -16.45 -12.83
CA GLN A 92 -16.84 -16.04 -11.42
C GLN A 92 -15.99 -16.86 -10.46
N SER A 93 -15.68 -18.12 -10.81
CA SER A 93 -14.85 -19.03 -10.01
C SER A 93 -13.35 -18.95 -10.32
N ALA A 94 -12.95 -18.25 -11.38
CA ALA A 94 -11.55 -18.19 -11.84
C ALA A 94 -10.73 -17.03 -11.24
N ARG A 95 -11.23 -16.32 -10.21
CA ARG A 95 -10.54 -15.17 -9.62
C ARG A 95 -9.49 -15.66 -8.63
N THR A 96 -8.22 -15.42 -8.92
CA THR A 96 -7.09 -15.91 -8.14
C THR A 96 -6.28 -14.79 -7.45
N SER A 97 -6.54 -13.51 -7.75
CA SER A 97 -5.84 -12.38 -7.16
C SER A 97 -6.78 -11.36 -6.54
N PRO A 98 -6.33 -10.62 -5.50
CA PRO A 98 -7.11 -9.53 -4.92
C PRO A 98 -7.52 -8.45 -5.92
N ASP A 99 -6.65 -8.09 -6.87
CA ASP A 99 -6.96 -7.11 -7.94
C ASP A 99 -8.16 -7.56 -8.77
N GLN A 100 -8.22 -8.85 -9.15
CA GLN A 100 -9.34 -9.41 -9.89
C GLN A 100 -10.64 -9.40 -9.06
N ILE A 101 -10.55 -9.62 -7.73
CA ILE A 101 -11.69 -9.58 -6.83
C ILE A 101 -12.20 -8.15 -6.69
N VAL A 102 -11.30 -7.17 -6.49
CA VAL A 102 -11.62 -5.75 -6.39
C VAL A 102 -12.28 -5.25 -7.66
N ALA A 103 -11.64 -5.45 -8.82
CA ALA A 103 -12.16 -5.02 -10.13
C ALA A 103 -13.55 -5.63 -10.41
N ALA A 104 -13.73 -6.94 -10.15
CA ALA A 104 -14.99 -7.61 -10.40
C ALA A 104 -16.14 -7.14 -9.48
N ASN A 105 -15.85 -6.81 -8.21
CA ASN A 105 -16.87 -6.27 -7.31
C ASN A 105 -17.16 -4.81 -7.62
N ALA A 106 -16.17 -3.99 -7.98
CA ALA A 106 -16.38 -2.63 -8.46
C ALA A 106 -17.28 -2.62 -9.72
N ALA A 107 -16.98 -3.46 -10.72
CA ALA A 107 -17.81 -3.61 -11.93
C ALA A 107 -19.26 -4.00 -11.58
N ARG A 108 -19.46 -4.99 -10.70
CA ARG A 108 -20.80 -5.40 -10.24
C ARG A 108 -21.57 -4.25 -9.59
N VAL A 109 -20.89 -3.43 -8.77
CA VAL A 109 -21.51 -2.26 -8.15
C VAL A 109 -21.84 -1.21 -9.21
N GLN A 110 -20.96 -0.96 -10.17
CA GLN A 110 -21.20 -0.01 -11.28
C GLN A 110 -22.41 -0.41 -12.11
N GLU A 111 -22.51 -1.70 -12.47
CA GLU A 111 -23.66 -2.26 -13.21
C GLU A 111 -24.96 -2.10 -12.43
N ALA A 112 -24.97 -2.46 -11.14
CA ALA A 112 -26.13 -2.30 -10.28
C ALA A 112 -26.56 -0.84 -10.14
N LEU A 113 -25.61 0.09 -9.94
CA LEU A 113 -25.87 1.53 -9.89
C LEU A 113 -26.44 2.06 -11.20
N ARG A 114 -25.97 1.55 -12.35
CA ARG A 114 -26.53 1.94 -13.65
C ARG A 114 -27.99 1.49 -13.81
N VAL A 115 -28.31 0.27 -13.38
CA VAL A 115 -29.71 -0.21 -13.37
C VAL A 115 -30.59 0.66 -12.46
N LEU A 116 -30.12 1.01 -11.26
CA LEU A 116 -30.84 1.89 -10.35
C LEU A 116 -31.08 3.28 -10.95
N GLU A 117 -30.07 3.85 -11.63
CA GLU A 117 -30.18 5.13 -12.33
C GLU A 117 -31.26 5.08 -13.43
N GLU A 118 -31.25 4.06 -14.29
CA GLU A 118 -32.16 3.98 -15.44
C GLU A 118 -33.60 3.71 -15.02
N PHE A 119 -33.83 2.70 -14.19
CA PHE A 119 -35.18 2.30 -13.80
C PHE A 119 -35.75 3.15 -12.66
N GLY A 120 -34.89 3.82 -11.88
CA GLY A 120 -35.32 4.75 -10.85
C GLY A 120 -35.87 6.08 -11.38
N ARG A 121 -35.44 6.53 -12.57
CA ARG A 121 -35.82 7.85 -13.12
C ARG A 121 -37.33 8.10 -13.16
N GLY A 122 -38.12 7.08 -13.48
CA GLY A 122 -39.57 7.19 -13.62
C GLY A 122 -40.36 7.09 -12.32
N ILE A 123 -39.81 6.44 -11.28
CA ILE A 123 -40.55 6.14 -10.05
C ILE A 123 -39.89 6.67 -8.77
N ASP A 124 -38.59 6.88 -8.76
CA ASP A 124 -37.83 7.40 -7.63
C ASP A 124 -36.63 8.25 -8.10
N PRO A 125 -36.88 9.46 -8.62
CA PRO A 125 -35.85 10.33 -9.12
C PRO A 125 -34.69 10.59 -8.10
N PRO A 126 -34.95 10.77 -6.79
CA PRO A 126 -33.88 10.91 -5.80
C PRO A 126 -32.96 9.69 -5.72
N LEU A 127 -33.50 8.47 -5.84
CA LEU A 127 -32.69 7.24 -5.91
C LEU A 127 -31.82 7.22 -7.16
N ALA A 128 -32.40 7.56 -8.32
CA ALA A 128 -31.66 7.59 -9.60
C ALA A 128 -30.50 8.59 -9.58
N GLU A 129 -30.71 9.80 -9.05
CA GLU A 129 -29.68 10.81 -8.90
C GLU A 129 -28.55 10.38 -7.95
N GLU A 130 -28.91 9.79 -6.81
CA GLU A 130 -27.89 9.32 -5.86
C GLU A 130 -27.12 8.12 -6.41
N ALA A 131 -27.77 7.22 -7.12
CA ALA A 131 -27.10 6.10 -7.81
C ALA A 131 -26.07 6.62 -8.83
N ALA A 132 -26.41 7.65 -9.61
CA ALA A 132 -25.49 8.29 -10.54
C ALA A 132 -24.28 8.91 -9.79
N ARG A 133 -24.51 9.66 -8.71
CA ARG A 133 -23.45 10.25 -7.88
C ARG A 133 -22.53 9.17 -7.28
N CYS A 134 -23.12 8.11 -6.75
CA CYS A 134 -22.36 7.00 -6.19
C CYS A 134 -21.48 6.30 -7.24
N ARG A 135 -21.98 6.16 -8.48
CA ARG A 135 -21.26 5.51 -9.57
C ARG A 135 -19.95 6.27 -9.93
N TYR A 136 -20.00 7.59 -10.03
CA TYR A 136 -18.78 8.39 -10.29
C TYR A 136 -17.79 8.33 -9.14
N ARG A 137 -18.24 8.39 -7.89
CA ARG A 137 -17.37 8.23 -6.72
C ARG A 137 -16.74 6.84 -6.63
N LEU A 138 -17.44 5.83 -7.14
CA LEU A 138 -16.93 4.46 -7.17
C LEU A 138 -15.79 4.31 -8.18
N TYR A 139 -15.81 5.01 -9.32
CA TYR A 139 -14.69 5.00 -10.26
C TYR A 139 -13.40 5.46 -9.60
N ASP A 140 -13.44 6.56 -8.87
CA ASP A 140 -12.27 7.07 -8.13
C ASP A 140 -11.84 6.09 -7.02
N LEU A 141 -12.79 5.50 -6.31
CA LEU A 141 -12.51 4.53 -5.25
C LEU A 141 -11.86 3.25 -5.80
N GLU A 142 -12.31 2.73 -6.92
CA GLU A 142 -11.73 1.55 -7.58
C GLU A 142 -10.28 1.80 -7.99
N VAL A 143 -10.02 2.93 -8.63
CA VAL A 143 -8.66 3.32 -9.03
C VAL A 143 -7.73 3.38 -7.82
N ASP A 144 -8.17 3.99 -6.72
CA ASP A 144 -7.37 4.15 -5.52
C ASP A 144 -7.14 2.81 -4.79
N LEU A 145 -8.14 1.91 -4.75
CA LEU A 145 -8.01 0.56 -4.20
C LEU A 145 -6.98 -0.28 -4.98
N LEU A 146 -7.06 -0.27 -6.32
CA LEU A 146 -6.14 -1.01 -7.18
C LEU A 146 -4.72 -0.42 -7.13
N ARG A 147 -4.60 0.91 -7.07
CA ARG A 147 -3.32 1.59 -6.95
C ARG A 147 -2.66 1.31 -5.60
N ALA A 148 -3.37 1.41 -4.49
CA ALA A 148 -2.86 1.12 -3.16
C ALA A 148 -2.31 -0.31 -3.07
N HIS A 149 -3.02 -1.30 -3.64
CA HIS A 149 -2.56 -2.69 -3.69
C HIS A 149 -1.25 -2.84 -4.49
N ARG A 150 -1.15 -2.19 -5.65
CA ARG A 150 0.02 -2.28 -6.53
C ARG A 150 1.23 -1.55 -5.96
N ASP A 151 1.04 -0.35 -5.44
CA ASP A 151 2.14 0.50 -4.97
C ASP A 151 2.85 -0.12 -3.76
N GLY A 152 2.14 -0.59 -2.76
CA GLY A 152 2.72 -1.23 -1.58
C GLY A 152 3.42 -2.55 -1.92
N ASN A 153 2.77 -3.42 -2.67
CA ASN A 153 3.35 -4.70 -3.10
C ASN A 153 4.48 -4.50 -4.11
N GLY A 154 4.39 -3.52 -5.00
CA GLY A 154 5.45 -3.17 -5.95
C GLY A 154 6.73 -2.74 -5.26
N ARG A 155 6.64 -1.87 -4.22
CA ARG A 155 7.80 -1.45 -3.43
C ARG A 155 8.45 -2.60 -2.68
N ARG A 156 7.67 -3.47 -2.02
CA ARG A 156 8.19 -4.65 -1.31
C ARG A 156 8.81 -5.67 -2.25
N ALA A 157 8.19 -5.91 -3.41
CA ALA A 157 8.74 -6.79 -4.43
C ALA A 157 10.04 -6.25 -5.02
N LEU A 158 10.15 -4.94 -5.25
CA LEU A 158 11.39 -4.31 -5.70
C LEU A 158 12.47 -4.37 -4.61
N LEU A 159 12.13 -4.05 -3.35
CA LEU A 159 13.04 -4.19 -2.20
C LEU A 159 13.62 -5.60 -2.10
N GLY A 160 12.80 -6.63 -2.28
CA GLY A 160 13.24 -8.04 -2.26
C GLY A 160 14.26 -8.38 -3.34
N ARG A 161 14.33 -7.63 -4.45
CA ARG A 161 15.29 -7.81 -5.55
C ARG A 161 16.54 -6.93 -5.44
N CYS A 162 16.57 -5.96 -4.52
CA CYS A 162 17.71 -5.09 -4.32
C CYS A 162 18.81 -5.82 -3.56
N SER A 163 19.99 -5.98 -4.15
CA SER A 163 21.19 -6.54 -3.49
C SER A 163 22.15 -5.47 -2.98
N LEU A 164 22.21 -4.30 -3.64
CA LEU A 164 23.08 -3.19 -3.29
C LEU A 164 22.28 -1.95 -2.95
N TYR A 165 22.42 -1.43 -1.74
CA TYR A 165 21.75 -0.27 -1.19
C TYR A 165 22.74 0.87 -1.02
N LEU A 166 22.56 1.96 -1.76
CA LEU A 166 23.41 3.14 -1.67
C LEU A 166 22.86 4.15 -0.66
N ILE A 167 23.68 4.61 0.27
CA ILE A 167 23.35 5.69 1.21
C ILE A 167 24.20 6.89 0.89
N VAL A 168 23.58 8.05 0.67
CA VAL A 168 24.22 9.29 0.25
C VAL A 168 23.90 10.46 1.18
N GLY A 169 24.83 11.40 1.29
CA GLY A 169 24.62 12.70 1.93
C GLY A 169 24.20 13.78 0.95
N ALA A 170 24.31 15.03 1.40
CA ALA A 170 24.09 16.22 0.58
C ALA A 170 25.07 16.31 -0.61
N GLY A 171 24.62 16.89 -1.73
CA GLY A 171 25.46 17.14 -2.92
C GLY A 171 25.80 15.90 -3.73
N SER A 172 25.06 14.80 -3.59
CA SER A 172 25.41 13.49 -4.16
C SER A 172 24.68 13.14 -5.46
N ARG A 173 24.14 14.12 -6.19
CA ARG A 173 23.34 13.89 -7.41
C ARG A 173 24.08 13.05 -8.45
N ASP A 174 25.32 13.40 -8.78
CA ASP A 174 26.09 12.72 -9.84
C ASP A 174 26.52 11.31 -9.40
N VAL A 175 26.83 11.14 -8.12
CA VAL A 175 27.09 9.82 -7.53
C VAL A 175 25.85 8.91 -7.67
N VAL A 176 24.66 9.45 -7.35
CA VAL A 176 23.41 8.69 -7.48
C VAL A 176 23.11 8.36 -8.94
N ALA A 177 23.32 9.31 -9.87
CA ALA A 177 23.14 9.07 -11.30
C ALA A 177 24.01 7.90 -11.79
N GLY A 178 25.31 7.93 -11.54
CA GLY A 178 26.21 6.85 -11.94
C GLY A 178 25.88 5.50 -11.30
N ALA A 179 25.47 5.50 -10.02
CA ALA A 179 25.07 4.27 -9.35
C ALA A 179 23.77 3.67 -9.94
N LEU A 180 22.79 4.50 -10.30
CA LEU A 180 21.56 4.06 -10.94
C LEU A 180 21.77 3.51 -12.35
N GLU A 181 22.64 4.14 -13.14
CA GLU A 181 23.09 3.66 -14.44
C GLU A 181 23.77 2.28 -14.35
N ALA A 182 24.57 2.06 -13.28
CA ALA A 182 25.19 0.77 -13.01
C ALA A 182 24.19 -0.32 -12.57
N GLY A 183 22.97 0.04 -12.19
CA GLY A 183 21.94 -0.93 -11.79
C GLY A 183 21.56 -0.91 -10.31
N VAL A 184 22.03 0.02 -9.51
CA VAL A 184 21.52 0.22 -8.14
C VAL A 184 20.04 0.57 -8.18
N ARG A 185 19.22 -0.08 -7.33
CA ARG A 185 17.74 0.08 -7.33
C ARG A 185 17.17 0.50 -5.98
N ILE A 186 18.00 0.89 -5.03
CA ILE A 186 17.58 1.47 -3.75
C ILE A 186 18.63 2.49 -3.28
N VAL A 187 18.15 3.70 -3.00
CA VAL A 187 18.99 4.83 -2.56
C VAL A 187 18.37 5.45 -1.30
N GLN A 188 19.18 5.78 -0.32
CA GLN A 188 18.79 6.52 0.87
C GLN A 188 19.47 7.88 0.92
N TYR A 189 18.67 8.92 1.03
CA TYR A 189 19.16 10.26 1.33
C TYR A 189 19.29 10.46 2.84
N ARG A 190 20.51 10.66 3.30
CA ARG A 190 20.89 10.82 4.69
C ARG A 190 21.55 12.18 4.91
N SER A 191 20.76 13.24 4.97
CA SER A 191 21.22 14.56 5.38
C SER A 191 21.20 14.65 6.90
N LYS A 192 22.33 15.03 7.49
CA LYS A 192 22.49 15.20 8.94
C LYS A 192 22.19 16.64 9.34
N ALA A 193 21.86 16.84 10.62
CA ALA A 193 21.73 18.19 11.19
C ALA A 193 23.00 19.04 11.07
N ALA A 194 24.18 18.40 11.03
CA ALA A 194 25.46 19.06 10.86
C ALA A 194 25.77 19.46 9.40
N ASP A 195 25.00 18.99 8.40
CA ASP A 195 25.16 19.39 7.02
C ASP A 195 24.75 20.87 6.87
N PRO A 196 25.47 21.68 6.05
CA PRO A 196 25.25 23.12 5.93
C PRO A 196 23.97 23.49 5.14
N LEU A 197 22.98 22.58 5.09
CA LEU A 197 21.71 22.78 4.39
C LEU A 197 20.61 23.21 5.37
N ASP A 198 19.78 24.14 4.97
CA ASP A 198 18.50 24.39 5.61
C ASP A 198 17.43 23.36 5.16
N ASP A 199 16.25 23.37 5.80
CA ASP A 199 15.19 22.41 5.48
C ASP A 199 14.62 22.60 4.06
N ARG A 200 14.61 23.81 3.52
CA ARG A 200 14.20 24.09 2.14
C ARG A 200 15.17 23.48 1.14
N GLN A 201 16.45 23.62 1.37
CA GLN A 201 17.49 23.04 0.53
C GLN A 201 17.47 21.51 0.58
N ARG A 202 17.28 20.93 1.79
CA ARG A 202 17.08 19.47 1.95
C ARG A 202 15.85 18.97 1.18
N LEU A 203 14.75 19.71 1.24
CA LEU A 203 13.53 19.37 0.49
C LEU A 203 13.79 19.35 -1.02
N LEU A 204 14.40 20.38 -1.57
CA LEU A 204 14.68 20.48 -3.00
C LEU A 204 15.61 19.37 -3.48
N GLU A 205 16.68 19.10 -2.73
CA GLU A 205 17.62 18.04 -3.06
C GLU A 205 16.96 16.65 -2.98
N ALA A 206 16.20 16.39 -1.94
CA ALA A 206 15.48 15.12 -1.80
C ALA A 206 14.44 14.92 -2.92
N GLN A 207 13.75 15.98 -3.37
CA GLN A 207 12.84 15.92 -4.52
C GLN A 207 13.58 15.62 -5.83
N GLU A 208 14.76 16.19 -6.01
CA GLU A 208 15.60 15.92 -7.19
C GLU A 208 16.08 14.46 -7.21
N LEU A 209 16.65 13.98 -6.11
CA LEU A 209 17.12 12.61 -5.97
C LEU A 209 15.98 11.59 -6.12
N ARG A 210 14.80 11.88 -5.55
CA ARG A 210 13.63 11.01 -5.76
C ARG A 210 13.25 10.92 -7.24
N ARG A 211 13.16 12.06 -7.95
CA ARG A 211 12.83 12.05 -9.38
C ARG A 211 13.85 11.24 -10.19
N LEU A 212 15.12 11.39 -9.85
CA LEU A 212 16.21 10.63 -10.49
C LEU A 212 16.08 9.13 -10.21
N CYS A 213 15.83 8.72 -8.97
CA CYS A 213 15.61 7.31 -8.61
C CYS A 213 14.40 6.73 -9.37
N HIS A 214 13.27 7.44 -9.36
CA HIS A 214 12.05 6.96 -10.02
C HIS A 214 12.19 6.87 -11.53
N SER A 215 12.94 7.75 -12.21
CA SER A 215 13.21 7.65 -13.64
C SER A 215 14.01 6.40 -14.03
N HIS A 216 14.72 5.78 -13.05
CA HIS A 216 15.47 4.53 -13.21
C HIS A 216 14.75 3.32 -12.57
N GLY A 217 13.49 3.47 -12.16
CA GLY A 217 12.74 2.42 -11.49
C GLY A 217 13.35 1.98 -10.14
N ALA A 218 14.01 2.88 -9.43
CA ALA A 218 14.65 2.63 -8.14
C ALA A 218 13.85 3.22 -6.98
N LEU A 219 13.94 2.58 -5.81
CA LEU A 219 13.37 3.07 -4.55
C LEU A 219 14.19 4.24 -4.00
N PHE A 220 13.49 5.26 -3.52
CA PHE A 220 14.08 6.41 -2.82
C PHE A 220 13.60 6.45 -1.37
N LEU A 221 14.51 6.39 -0.43
CA LEU A 221 14.25 6.40 1.01
C LEU A 221 14.88 7.63 1.67
N VAL A 222 14.26 8.09 2.75
CA VAL A 222 14.79 9.18 3.58
C VAL A 222 15.20 8.64 4.94
N ASN A 223 16.35 9.09 5.43
CA ASN A 223 16.85 8.72 6.74
C ASN A 223 16.19 9.57 7.85
N ASP A 224 15.71 8.95 8.92
CA ASP A 224 15.16 9.51 10.18
C ASP A 224 13.93 10.44 10.01
N ARG A 225 13.89 11.31 9.02
CA ARG A 225 12.93 12.40 8.81
C ARG A 225 11.66 11.93 8.11
N VAL A 226 10.67 11.45 8.89
CA VAL A 226 9.34 11.02 8.39
C VAL A 226 8.59 12.17 7.70
N ASP A 227 8.70 13.37 8.24
CA ASP A 227 8.13 14.60 7.67
C ASP A 227 8.68 14.92 6.27
N LEU A 228 10.00 14.83 6.09
CA LEU A 228 10.64 15.02 4.79
C LEU A 228 10.22 13.91 3.80
N ALA A 229 10.17 12.67 4.27
CA ALA A 229 9.73 11.55 3.42
C ALA A 229 8.29 11.73 2.91
N LEU A 230 7.39 12.25 3.75
CA LEU A 230 6.03 12.60 3.36
C LEU A 230 6.01 13.77 2.36
N ALA A 231 6.76 14.83 2.65
CA ALA A 231 6.79 16.05 1.83
C ALA A 231 7.32 15.80 0.41
N VAL A 232 8.28 14.86 0.25
CA VAL A 232 8.83 14.51 -1.06
C VAL A 232 8.16 13.27 -1.66
N GLU A 233 7.17 12.67 -1.00
CA GLU A 233 6.53 11.41 -1.41
C GLU A 233 7.55 10.27 -1.63
N ALA A 234 8.53 10.13 -0.72
CA ALA A 234 9.50 9.04 -0.78
C ALA A 234 8.83 7.67 -0.69
N ASP A 235 9.51 6.63 -1.17
CA ASP A 235 9.04 5.25 -1.08
C ASP A 235 9.08 4.70 0.34
N GLY A 236 9.81 5.35 1.25
CA GLY A 236 9.85 4.99 2.65
C GLY A 236 10.90 5.75 3.45
N VAL A 237 11.13 5.25 4.66
CA VAL A 237 12.14 5.78 5.60
C VAL A 237 13.04 4.67 6.12
N HIS A 238 14.21 5.07 6.60
CA HIS A 238 15.09 4.23 7.41
C HIS A 238 15.32 4.89 8.77
N LEU A 239 15.00 4.19 9.86
CA LEU A 239 15.04 4.70 11.23
C LEU A 239 16.12 3.98 12.05
N GLY A 240 16.75 4.71 12.96
CA GLY A 240 17.63 4.15 13.99
C GLY A 240 16.88 3.86 15.29
N GLN A 241 17.58 3.27 16.26
CA GLN A 241 17.03 2.89 17.58
C GLN A 241 16.59 4.07 18.44
N GLY A 242 17.07 5.27 18.15
CA GLY A 242 16.73 6.50 18.91
C GLY A 242 15.78 7.43 18.15
N ASP A 243 15.31 7.04 16.98
CA ASP A 243 14.41 7.84 16.15
C ASP A 243 12.95 7.57 16.49
N LEU A 244 12.04 8.05 15.65
CA LEU A 244 10.60 7.85 15.85
C LEU A 244 10.27 6.35 15.90
N PRO A 245 9.54 5.84 16.93
CA PRO A 245 9.16 4.44 17.01
C PRO A 245 8.40 3.96 15.77
N LEU A 246 8.69 2.73 15.32
CA LEU A 246 8.13 2.17 14.09
C LEU A 246 6.59 2.24 14.03
N PRO A 247 5.82 1.90 15.10
CA PRO A 247 4.36 1.99 15.05
C PRO A 247 3.85 3.41 14.85
N VAL A 248 4.60 4.43 15.34
CA VAL A 248 4.26 5.85 15.12
C VAL A 248 4.57 6.25 13.69
N ALA A 249 5.76 5.89 13.18
CA ALA A 249 6.14 6.13 11.79
C ALA A 249 5.16 5.45 10.81
N ARG A 250 4.72 4.23 11.09
CA ARG A 250 3.74 3.49 10.29
C ARG A 250 2.39 4.21 10.22
N ARG A 251 1.90 4.76 11.32
CA ARG A 251 0.65 5.56 11.32
C ARG A 251 0.75 6.82 10.45
N LEU A 252 1.92 7.45 10.42
CA LEU A 252 2.15 8.67 9.61
C LEU A 252 2.33 8.35 8.13
N LEU A 253 3.12 7.31 7.81
CA LEU A 253 3.49 6.95 6.44
C LEU A 253 2.40 6.13 5.71
N GLY A 254 1.50 5.50 6.46
CA GLY A 254 0.54 4.54 5.95
C GLY A 254 1.18 3.16 5.66
N PRO A 255 0.38 2.17 5.22
CA PRO A 255 0.83 0.78 5.06
C PRO A 255 1.71 0.56 3.82
N ASP A 256 1.66 1.46 2.83
CA ASP A 256 2.26 1.26 1.51
C ASP A 256 3.74 1.67 1.42
N ARG A 257 4.20 2.57 2.32
CA ARG A 257 5.60 3.01 2.36
C ARG A 257 6.48 2.06 3.16
N LEU A 258 7.71 1.91 2.73
CA LEU A 258 8.69 1.06 3.38
C LEU A 258 9.23 1.70 4.67
N ILE A 259 9.40 0.89 5.71
CA ILE A 259 10.09 1.28 6.93
C ILE A 259 11.22 0.28 7.20
N GLY A 260 12.46 0.77 7.15
CA GLY A 260 13.64 0.02 7.56
C GLY A 260 14.12 0.43 8.93
N ILE A 261 14.66 -0.51 9.69
CA ILE A 261 15.20 -0.28 11.04
C ILE A 261 16.66 -0.71 11.12
N SER A 262 17.53 0.18 11.65
CA SER A 262 18.91 -0.19 12.02
C SER A 262 18.91 -1.11 13.22
N THR A 263 19.62 -2.23 13.16
CA THR A 263 19.76 -3.17 14.27
C THR A 263 21.23 -3.51 14.53
N HIS A 264 21.60 -3.73 15.81
CA HIS A 264 22.96 -3.93 16.28
C HIS A 264 23.08 -5.18 17.16
N ALA A 265 21.97 -5.85 17.45
CA ALA A 265 21.87 -7.05 18.27
C ALA A 265 20.63 -7.88 17.85
N PRO A 266 20.63 -9.20 18.10
CA PRO A 266 19.49 -10.08 17.78
C PRO A 266 18.17 -9.63 18.39
N GLU A 267 18.18 -9.10 19.62
CA GLU A 267 16.98 -8.64 20.31
C GLU A 267 16.33 -7.46 19.58
N GLN A 268 17.14 -6.52 19.05
CA GLN A 268 16.65 -5.39 18.27
C GLN A 268 16.08 -5.85 16.93
N LEU A 269 16.67 -6.87 16.31
CA LEU A 269 16.15 -7.47 15.07
C LEU A 269 14.78 -8.10 15.32
N HIS A 270 14.64 -8.94 16.35
CA HIS A 270 13.38 -9.58 16.70
C HIS A 270 12.29 -8.54 17.02
N HIS A 271 12.64 -7.49 17.75
CA HIS A 271 11.71 -6.40 18.08
C HIS A 271 11.23 -5.66 16.81
N ALA A 272 12.16 -5.28 15.93
CA ALA A 272 11.82 -4.59 14.68
C ALA A 272 10.89 -5.43 13.78
N VAL A 273 11.14 -6.74 13.70
CA VAL A 273 10.30 -7.67 12.94
C VAL A 273 8.91 -7.80 13.59
N ALA A 274 8.84 -7.93 14.91
CA ALA A 274 7.57 -8.02 15.63
C ALA A 274 6.71 -6.74 15.48
N GLU A 275 7.32 -5.57 15.37
CA GLU A 275 6.64 -4.30 15.10
C GLU A 275 6.24 -4.09 13.64
N GLY A 276 6.66 -4.99 12.70
CA GLY A 276 6.27 -4.96 11.29
C GLY A 276 7.12 -4.06 10.41
N CYS A 277 8.45 -4.07 10.59
CA CYS A 277 9.38 -3.44 9.65
C CYS A 277 9.35 -4.14 8.29
N ASP A 278 9.64 -3.39 7.21
CA ASP A 278 9.73 -3.96 5.86
C ASP A 278 11.13 -4.54 5.58
N TYR A 279 12.16 -4.04 6.26
CA TYR A 279 13.54 -4.55 6.20
C TYR A 279 14.36 -4.08 7.39
N VAL A 280 15.52 -4.68 7.61
CA VAL A 280 16.46 -4.26 8.65
C VAL A 280 17.86 -3.99 8.10
N GLY A 281 18.55 -3.03 8.71
CA GLY A 281 19.98 -2.81 8.55
C GLY A 281 20.73 -3.54 9.67
N VAL A 282 21.68 -4.40 9.31
CA VAL A 282 22.48 -5.24 10.24
C VAL A 282 23.89 -4.69 10.29
N GLY A 283 24.29 -4.06 11.39
CA GLY A 283 25.63 -3.48 11.48
C GLY A 283 25.82 -2.47 12.62
N PRO A 284 26.98 -1.78 12.67
CA PRO A 284 28.07 -1.83 11.67
C PRO A 284 28.88 -3.13 11.72
N VAL A 285 29.07 -3.78 10.56
CA VAL A 285 29.85 -5.03 10.48
C VAL A 285 31.34 -4.76 10.78
N ASN A 286 31.89 -3.70 10.19
CA ASN A 286 33.25 -3.25 10.42
C ASN A 286 33.26 -1.83 11.01
N ALA A 287 34.37 -1.42 11.60
CA ALA A 287 34.59 -0.05 12.04
C ALA A 287 34.36 0.94 10.89
N THR A 288 33.64 2.02 11.14
CA THR A 288 33.31 3.01 10.12
C THR A 288 33.26 4.42 10.68
N PRO A 289 33.86 5.40 10.01
CA PRO A 289 33.75 6.81 10.41
C PRO A 289 32.35 7.42 10.16
N THR A 290 31.49 6.75 9.43
CA THR A 290 30.13 7.24 9.14
C THR A 290 29.23 7.33 10.39
N LYS A 291 29.48 6.46 11.38
CA LYS A 291 28.86 6.51 12.72
C LYS A 291 29.99 6.31 13.78
N PRO A 292 30.77 7.34 14.11
CA PRO A 292 31.90 7.23 15.05
C PRO A 292 31.39 6.82 16.45
N GLY A 293 32.20 6.08 17.19
CA GLY A 293 31.92 5.66 18.57
C GLY A 293 30.99 4.45 18.72
N ARG A 294 30.65 3.78 17.63
CA ARG A 294 29.91 2.52 17.67
C ARG A 294 30.80 1.33 17.40
N GLU A 295 30.87 0.40 18.34
CA GLU A 295 31.60 -0.85 18.19
C GLU A 295 31.06 -1.71 17.04
N PRO A 296 31.93 -2.33 16.22
CA PRO A 296 31.52 -3.26 15.18
C PRO A 296 30.83 -4.49 15.78
N VAL A 297 29.71 -4.88 15.19
CA VAL A 297 28.96 -6.10 15.57
C VAL A 297 29.58 -7.37 14.95
N GLY A 298 30.43 -7.22 13.96
CA GLY A 298 31.15 -8.31 13.30
C GLY A 298 30.28 -9.21 12.42
N LEU A 299 30.93 -10.24 11.85
CA LEU A 299 30.31 -11.21 10.98
C LEU A 299 29.39 -12.17 11.74
N ALA A 300 29.60 -12.39 13.03
CA ALA A 300 28.74 -13.25 13.85
C ALA A 300 27.28 -12.77 13.88
N TYR A 301 27.07 -11.44 13.98
CA TYR A 301 25.72 -10.91 13.93
C TYR A 301 25.09 -11.00 12.52
N VAL A 302 25.90 -10.87 11.46
CA VAL A 302 25.44 -11.10 10.08
C VAL A 302 24.95 -12.53 9.92
N ALA A 303 25.70 -13.53 10.42
CA ALA A 303 25.31 -14.94 10.38
C ALA A 303 24.02 -15.22 11.19
N ALA A 304 23.89 -14.64 12.38
CA ALA A 304 22.67 -14.74 13.18
C ALA A 304 21.47 -14.14 12.45
N ALA A 305 21.63 -12.97 11.82
CA ALA A 305 20.57 -12.35 11.02
C ALA A 305 20.19 -13.21 9.79
N ALA A 306 21.18 -13.78 9.10
CA ALA A 306 20.94 -14.66 7.96
C ALA A 306 20.14 -15.92 8.32
N ALA A 307 20.32 -16.44 9.54
CA ALA A 307 19.62 -17.62 10.04
C ALA A 307 18.19 -17.32 10.54
N ALA A 308 17.93 -16.10 11.06
CA ALA A 308 16.71 -15.82 11.84
C ALA A 308 15.81 -14.70 11.25
N CYS A 309 16.30 -13.86 10.34
CA CYS A 309 15.54 -12.72 9.85
C CYS A 309 14.53 -13.11 8.76
N PRO A 310 13.21 -12.97 8.98
CA PRO A 310 12.20 -13.34 7.99
C PRO A 310 11.95 -12.25 6.93
N VAL A 311 12.51 -11.04 7.11
CA VAL A 311 12.40 -9.92 6.17
C VAL A 311 13.74 -9.66 5.49
N PRO A 312 13.80 -8.94 4.36
CA PRO A 312 15.08 -8.55 3.77
C PRO A 312 15.97 -7.83 4.77
N PHE A 313 17.25 -8.23 4.87
CA PHE A 313 18.22 -7.48 5.64
C PHE A 313 19.39 -7.03 4.77
N PHE A 314 19.96 -5.86 5.10
CA PHE A 314 21.14 -5.32 4.47
C PHE A 314 22.27 -5.23 5.49
N ALA A 315 23.37 -5.98 5.27
CA ALA A 315 24.57 -5.82 6.07
C ALA A 315 25.19 -4.45 5.75
N ILE A 316 25.59 -3.70 6.79
CA ILE A 316 26.10 -2.33 6.65
C ILE A 316 27.28 -2.07 7.58
N GLY A 317 28.13 -1.14 7.21
CA GLY A 317 29.24 -0.63 8.03
C GLY A 317 30.58 -1.09 7.54
N GLY A 318 31.34 -0.17 6.92
CA GLY A 318 32.68 -0.40 6.42
C GLY A 318 32.80 -1.52 5.38
N ILE A 319 31.76 -1.74 4.59
CA ILE A 319 31.73 -2.77 3.54
C ILE A 319 32.22 -2.14 2.23
N ASP A 320 33.15 -2.84 1.56
CA ASP A 320 33.70 -2.53 0.25
C ASP A 320 34.06 -3.84 -0.50
N LEU A 321 34.59 -3.72 -1.71
CA LEU A 321 34.98 -4.89 -2.52
C LEU A 321 35.98 -5.81 -1.84
N ALA A 322 36.89 -5.27 -1.00
CA ALA A 322 37.94 -6.04 -0.37
C ALA A 322 37.41 -6.98 0.72
N ASN A 323 36.35 -6.59 1.42
CA ASN A 323 35.76 -7.35 2.53
C ASN A 323 34.40 -7.96 2.23
N LEU A 324 33.77 -7.62 1.09
CA LEU A 324 32.45 -8.12 0.70
C LEU A 324 32.36 -9.64 0.72
N GLY A 325 33.40 -10.35 0.27
CA GLY A 325 33.43 -11.82 0.25
C GLY A 325 33.20 -12.46 1.64
N ALA A 326 33.80 -11.87 2.69
CA ALA A 326 33.58 -12.36 4.06
C ALA A 326 32.17 -12.10 4.57
N VAL A 327 31.57 -10.95 4.21
CA VAL A 327 30.18 -10.59 4.59
C VAL A 327 29.19 -11.53 3.92
N VAL A 328 29.42 -11.85 2.66
CA VAL A 328 28.64 -12.81 1.90
C VAL A 328 28.77 -14.24 2.45
N ALA A 329 29.99 -14.67 2.76
CA ALA A 329 30.24 -15.97 3.39
C ALA A 329 29.54 -16.12 4.75
N ALA A 330 29.32 -15.00 5.48
CA ALA A 330 28.50 -14.96 6.69
C ALA A 330 26.98 -15.01 6.43
N GLY A 331 26.53 -15.13 5.17
CA GLY A 331 25.14 -15.32 4.80
C GLY A 331 24.41 -14.07 4.29
N ALA A 332 25.07 -12.90 4.19
CA ALA A 332 24.45 -11.71 3.62
C ALA A 332 24.27 -11.87 2.11
N ARG A 333 23.05 -11.65 1.61
CA ARG A 333 22.73 -11.56 0.18
C ARG A 333 22.57 -10.09 -0.27
N ARG A 334 22.51 -9.17 0.68
CA ARG A 334 22.29 -7.74 0.45
C ARG A 334 23.22 -6.92 1.32
N VAL A 335 23.79 -5.87 0.75
CA VAL A 335 24.66 -4.95 1.49
C VAL A 335 24.24 -3.50 1.28
N ALA A 336 24.45 -2.67 2.30
CA ALA A 336 24.32 -1.23 2.21
C ALA A 336 25.70 -0.57 2.34
N VAL A 337 25.99 0.37 1.45
CA VAL A 337 27.29 1.04 1.38
C VAL A 337 27.13 2.55 1.34
N VAL A 338 28.16 3.25 1.82
CA VAL A 338 28.32 4.70 1.69
C VAL A 338 29.58 4.97 0.88
N ARG A 339 30.74 5.00 1.54
CA ARG A 339 32.01 5.44 0.96
C ARG A 339 32.58 4.54 -0.12
N ALA A 340 32.24 3.28 -0.14
CA ALA A 340 32.65 2.37 -1.22
C ALA A 340 32.20 2.87 -2.61
N ILE A 341 31.14 3.70 -2.65
CA ILE A 341 30.68 4.35 -3.88
C ILE A 341 30.90 5.87 -3.82
N THR A 342 30.51 6.55 -2.72
CA THR A 342 30.55 8.02 -2.67
C THR A 342 31.97 8.61 -2.64
N ALA A 343 32.96 7.84 -2.23
CA ALA A 343 34.37 8.24 -2.24
C ALA A 343 35.16 7.62 -3.40
N ALA A 344 34.51 6.87 -4.28
CA ALA A 344 35.17 6.28 -5.45
C ALA A 344 35.40 7.36 -6.53
N PRO A 345 36.55 7.30 -7.24
CA PRO A 345 36.80 8.19 -8.39
C PRO A 345 35.75 8.05 -9.49
N ASP A 346 35.19 6.85 -9.67
CA ASP A 346 34.11 6.51 -10.59
C ASP A 346 33.02 5.76 -9.84
N PRO A 347 31.95 6.45 -9.41
CA PRO A 347 30.81 5.84 -8.69
C PRO A 347 30.06 4.78 -9.50
N GLN A 348 29.98 4.94 -10.84
CA GLN A 348 29.34 3.98 -11.73
C GLN A 348 30.13 2.67 -11.77
N ALA A 349 31.41 2.73 -12.03
CA ALA A 349 32.29 1.55 -12.05
C ALA A 349 32.35 0.85 -10.69
N ALA A 350 32.40 1.60 -9.58
CA ALA A 350 32.38 1.04 -8.22
C ALA A 350 31.07 0.31 -7.92
N SER A 351 29.94 0.88 -8.34
CA SER A 351 28.63 0.27 -8.19
C SER A 351 28.47 -1.01 -9.02
N ALA A 352 28.93 -0.98 -10.28
CA ALA A 352 28.90 -2.15 -11.16
C ALA A 352 29.72 -3.30 -10.60
N ALA A 353 30.95 -3.03 -10.09
CA ALA A 353 31.81 -4.04 -9.51
C ALA A 353 31.20 -4.68 -8.24
N LEU A 354 30.57 -3.89 -7.37
CA LEU A 354 29.86 -4.41 -6.18
C LEU A 354 28.66 -5.27 -6.57
N LEU A 355 27.86 -4.85 -7.55
CA LEU A 355 26.71 -5.62 -8.04
C LEU A 355 27.15 -6.94 -8.68
N GLU A 356 28.22 -6.93 -9.50
CA GLU A 356 28.77 -8.14 -10.09
C GLU A 356 29.30 -9.11 -9.02
N ALA A 357 30.00 -8.60 -8.00
CA ALA A 357 30.48 -9.43 -6.90
C ALA A 357 29.34 -10.06 -6.09
N LEU A 358 28.21 -9.33 -5.89
CA LEU A 358 27.01 -9.86 -5.23
C LEU A 358 26.29 -10.90 -6.10
N ALA A 359 26.19 -10.69 -7.41
CA ALA A 359 25.52 -11.63 -8.32
C ALA A 359 26.22 -12.99 -8.42
N ARG A 360 27.54 -13.06 -8.25
CA ARG A 360 28.29 -14.32 -8.26
C ARG A 360 28.00 -15.26 -7.08
N VAL A 361 27.25 -14.79 -6.10
CA VAL A 361 26.89 -15.55 -4.88
C VAL A 361 25.56 -16.27 -5.01
N ASP A 362 24.69 -15.79 -5.90
CA ASP A 362 23.35 -16.37 -6.12
C ASP A 362 23.34 -17.47 -7.21
N GLY A 363 24.48 -17.77 -7.82
CA GLY A 363 24.72 -18.86 -8.78
C GLY A 363 25.56 -19.96 -8.19
#